data_1471ffae9bb56214a374e5b137f72242
#
_entry.id   1471ffae9bb56214a374e5b137f72242
#
_cell.length_a   1.000
_cell.length_b   1.000
_cell.length_c   1.000
_cell.angle_alpha   90.00
_cell.angle_beta   90.00
_cell.angle_gamma   90.00
#
_symmetry.space_group_name_H-M   'P 1'
#
loop_
_entity.id
_entity.type
_entity.pdbx_description
1 polymer ?
#
loop_
_entity_poly.entity_id
_entity_poly.type
_entity_poly.pdbx_seq_one_letter_code
_entity_poly.pdbx_strand_id
1 'polypeptide(L)'
;AYGDRFWQNKNFKIDEGYDDILNMKKVINGRVDFFICNKSDGIGLLEEFKNNEVTYSNINYMTYHLYLGFSLVEKNKNIAQKFSKKLEELKRNGNYRKIVKKFE
;
A
#
# COMPACT_ATOMS: atom_id res chain seq x y z
N ALA A 1 0.38 -11.00 2.84
CA ALA A 1 -0.19 -9.69 2.58
C ALA A 1 -1.17 -9.67 1.42
N TYR A 2 -1.07 -10.62 0.49
CA TYR A 2 -1.92 -10.62 -0.70
C TYR A 2 -3.15 -11.54 -0.59
N GLY A 3 -3.28 -12.25 0.52
CA GLY A 3 -4.40 -13.14 0.80
C GLY A 3 -4.32 -14.48 0.07
N ASP A 4 -5.11 -15.44 0.56
CA ASP A 4 -5.10 -16.80 0.02
C ASP A 4 -5.59 -16.85 -1.42
N ARG A 5 -6.53 -15.98 -1.77
CA ARG A 5 -7.07 -15.92 -3.13
C ARG A 5 -5.98 -15.66 -4.17
N PHE A 6 -5.01 -14.81 -3.84
CA PHE A 6 -3.87 -14.53 -4.71
C PHE A 6 -3.00 -15.78 -4.87
N TRP A 7 -2.57 -16.36 -3.75
CA TRP A 7 -1.63 -17.49 -3.77
C TRP A 7 -2.22 -18.76 -4.37
N GLN A 8 -3.54 -18.94 -4.26
CA GLN A 8 -4.24 -20.12 -4.77
C GLN A 8 -4.76 -19.95 -6.20
N ASN A 9 -4.63 -18.77 -6.78
CA ASN A 9 -5.09 -18.51 -8.14
C ASN A 9 -4.18 -19.21 -9.16
N LYS A 10 -4.77 -20.11 -9.94
CA LYS A 10 -4.04 -20.91 -10.93
C LYS A 10 -4.02 -20.27 -12.33
N ASN A 11 -4.66 -19.12 -12.51
CA ASN A 11 -4.76 -18.46 -13.80
C ASN A 11 -3.49 -17.70 -14.19
N PHE A 12 -2.53 -17.57 -13.27
CA PHE A 12 -1.25 -16.93 -13.56
C PHE A 12 -0.13 -17.59 -12.77
N LYS A 13 1.08 -17.44 -13.29
CA LYS A 13 2.30 -17.93 -12.65
C LYS A 13 2.82 -16.86 -11.70
N ILE A 14 3.22 -17.27 -10.51
CA ILE A 14 3.76 -16.38 -9.49
C ILE A 14 5.29 -16.46 -9.50
N ASP A 15 5.95 -15.31 -9.65
CA ASP A 15 7.39 -15.13 -9.51
C ASP A 15 7.62 -14.25 -8.30
N GLU A 16 8.06 -14.83 -7.20
CA GLU A 16 8.27 -14.09 -5.95
C GLU A 16 9.50 -13.19 -6.04
N GLY A 17 9.35 -11.95 -5.57
CA GLY A 17 10.44 -10.99 -5.49
C GLY A 17 10.58 -10.47 -4.06
N TYR A 18 11.81 -10.09 -3.69
CA TYR A 18 12.12 -9.67 -2.33
C TYR A 18 11.62 -8.25 -2.00
N ASP A 19 11.54 -7.38 -2.99
CA ASP A 19 11.08 -6.01 -2.79
C ASP A 19 10.44 -5.44 -4.06
N ASP A 20 9.77 -4.30 -3.88
CA ASP A 20 9.04 -3.65 -4.98
C ASP A 20 9.95 -3.09 -6.06
N ILE A 21 11.16 -2.65 -5.70
CA ILE A 21 12.15 -2.16 -6.67
C ILE A 21 12.56 -3.28 -7.62
N LEU A 22 12.86 -4.45 -7.08
CA LEU A 22 13.21 -5.62 -7.89
C LEU A 22 12.04 -6.03 -8.78
N ASN A 23 10.81 -6.03 -8.22
CA ASN A 23 9.61 -6.37 -8.98
C ASN A 23 9.35 -5.38 -10.11
N MET A 24 9.56 -4.09 -9.89
CA MET A 24 9.44 -3.08 -10.93
C MET A 24 10.45 -3.33 -12.06
N LYS A 25 11.70 -3.65 -11.73
CA LYS A 25 12.72 -4.00 -12.72
C LYS A 25 12.33 -5.22 -13.55
N LYS A 26 11.72 -6.23 -12.94
CA LYS A 26 11.23 -7.41 -13.67
C LYS A 26 10.14 -7.05 -14.68
N VAL A 27 9.21 -6.16 -14.31
CA VAL A 27 8.18 -5.69 -15.23
C VAL A 27 8.79 -4.89 -16.38
N ILE A 28 9.66 -3.96 -16.08
CA ILE A 28 10.34 -3.13 -17.09
C ILE A 28 11.10 -4.00 -18.10
N ASN A 29 11.76 -5.03 -17.63
CA ASN A 29 12.55 -5.94 -18.47
C ASN A 29 11.72 -7.03 -19.15
N GLY A 30 10.41 -7.03 -18.97
CA GLY A 30 9.52 -8.00 -19.61
C GLY A 30 9.58 -9.40 -19.03
N ARG A 31 10.21 -9.58 -17.87
CA ARG A 31 10.30 -10.88 -17.21
C ARG A 31 8.97 -11.30 -16.59
N VAL A 32 8.22 -10.36 -16.07
CA VAL A 32 6.85 -10.57 -15.56
C VAL A 32 5.94 -9.54 -16.20
N ASP A 33 4.65 -9.85 -16.28
CA ASP A 33 3.66 -8.98 -16.91
C ASP A 33 3.19 -7.88 -15.98
N PHE A 34 3.05 -8.18 -14.69
CA PHE A 34 2.62 -7.23 -13.67
C PHE A 34 3.11 -7.68 -12.29
N PHE A 35 3.09 -6.78 -11.32
CA PHE A 35 3.29 -7.14 -9.93
C PHE A 35 2.27 -6.40 -9.05
N ILE A 36 2.08 -6.90 -7.84
CA ILE A 36 1.14 -6.34 -6.87
C ILE A 36 1.92 -5.68 -5.74
N CYS A 37 1.56 -4.45 -5.41
CA CYS A 37 2.14 -3.72 -4.29
C CYS A 37 1.11 -2.74 -3.72
N ASN A 38 1.46 -2.06 -2.65
CA ASN A 38 0.65 -0.97 -2.16
C ASN A 38 0.63 0.15 -3.20
N LYS A 39 -0.55 0.75 -3.41
CA LYS A 39 -0.75 1.76 -4.45
C LYS A 39 0.21 2.95 -4.31
N SER A 40 0.37 3.47 -3.10
CA SER A 40 1.25 4.61 -2.86
C SER A 40 2.72 4.29 -3.16
N ASP A 41 3.16 3.09 -2.79
CA ASP A 41 4.53 2.63 -3.08
C ASP A 41 4.74 2.47 -4.58
N GLY A 42 3.76 1.90 -5.28
CA GLY A 42 3.81 1.74 -6.72
C GLY A 42 3.86 3.05 -7.48
N ILE A 43 3.06 4.02 -7.08
CA ILE A 43 3.08 5.36 -7.68
C ILE A 43 4.45 6.02 -7.48
N GLY A 44 5.03 5.91 -6.29
CA GLY A 44 6.38 6.41 -6.02
C GLY A 44 7.45 5.77 -6.91
N LEU A 45 7.35 4.46 -7.14
CA LEU A 45 8.25 3.74 -8.03
C LEU A 45 8.12 4.18 -9.49
N LEU A 46 6.90 4.42 -9.96
CA LEU A 46 6.68 4.93 -11.32
C LEU A 46 7.34 6.29 -11.53
N GLU A 47 7.27 7.17 -10.53
CA GLU A 47 7.95 8.46 -10.58
C GLU A 47 9.47 8.31 -10.59
N GLU A 48 9.98 7.41 -9.75
CA GLU A 48 11.43 7.19 -9.63
C GLU A 48 12.03 6.59 -10.89
N PHE A 49 11.41 5.58 -11.47
CA PHE A 49 11.91 4.91 -12.67
C PHE A 49 11.62 5.67 -13.95
N LYS A 50 10.61 6.55 -13.96
CA LYS A 50 10.23 7.38 -15.12
C LYS A 50 10.06 6.59 -16.43
N ASN A 51 9.55 5.37 -16.32
CA ASN A 51 9.32 4.52 -17.49
C ASN A 51 7.90 4.69 -18.01
N ASN A 52 7.75 5.16 -19.24
CA ASN A 52 6.46 5.45 -19.85
C ASN A 52 5.69 4.21 -20.31
N GLU A 53 6.34 3.05 -20.32
CA GLU A 53 5.72 1.78 -20.75
C GLU A 53 5.02 1.05 -19.61
N VAL A 54 5.22 1.49 -18.36
CA VAL A 54 4.63 0.88 -17.18
C VAL A 54 3.62 1.83 -16.56
N THR A 55 2.46 1.31 -16.22
CA THR A 55 1.40 2.07 -15.55
C THR A 55 0.73 1.20 -14.50
N TYR A 56 -0.21 1.75 -13.74
CA TYR A 56 -0.97 1.00 -12.76
C TYR A 56 -2.45 0.89 -13.17
N SER A 57 -3.09 -0.17 -12.67
CA SER A 57 -4.53 -0.37 -12.90
C SER A 57 -5.35 0.60 -12.05
N ASN A 58 -6.45 1.08 -12.61
CA ASN A 58 -7.43 1.88 -11.86
C ASN A 58 -8.27 1.03 -10.90
N ILE A 59 -8.19 -0.31 -11.01
CA ILE A 59 -8.94 -1.24 -10.19
C ILE A 59 -8.02 -1.78 -9.12
N ASN A 60 -8.38 -1.58 -7.85
CA ASN A 60 -7.63 -2.13 -6.73
C ASN A 60 -7.90 -3.62 -6.61
N TYR A 61 -6.84 -4.43 -6.44
CA TYR A 61 -6.98 -5.86 -6.21
C TYR A 61 -7.66 -6.15 -4.87
N MET A 62 -7.21 -5.46 -3.83
CA MET A 62 -7.88 -5.51 -2.52
C MET A 62 -7.54 -4.25 -1.72
N THR A 63 -8.36 -3.99 -0.72
CA THR A 63 -8.19 -2.83 0.17
C THR A 63 -8.05 -3.33 1.61
N TYR A 64 -7.10 -2.78 2.34
CA TYR A 64 -6.87 -3.12 3.75
C TYR A 64 -7.16 -1.94 4.64
N HIS A 65 -7.59 -2.25 5.87
CA HIS A 65 -7.52 -1.31 6.97
C HIS A 65 -6.14 -1.38 7.61
N LEU A 66 -5.53 -0.24 7.83
CA LEU A 66 -4.25 -0.15 8.53
C LEU A 66 -4.47 0.41 9.93
N TYR A 67 -3.73 -0.08 10.89
CA TYR A 67 -3.85 0.27 12.29
C TYR A 67 -2.49 0.64 12.86
N LEU A 68 -2.47 1.65 13.72
CA LEU A 68 -1.27 1.94 14.50
C LEU A 68 -1.30 1.09 15.77
N GLY A 69 -0.26 0.28 15.96
CA GLY A 69 -0.14 -0.58 17.13
C GLY A 69 0.62 0.11 18.27
N PHE A 70 0.22 -0.20 19.47
CA PHE A 70 0.86 0.30 20.70
C PHE A 70 1.20 -0.88 21.60
N SER A 71 2.35 -0.83 22.29
CA SER A 71 2.68 -1.87 23.26
C SER A 71 1.72 -1.84 24.46
N LEU A 72 1.44 -3.01 25.02
CA LEU A 72 0.45 -3.20 26.09
C LEU A 72 1.00 -2.75 27.46
N VAL A 73 1.14 -1.45 27.66
CA VAL A 73 1.45 -0.83 28.96
C VAL A 73 0.37 0.18 29.30
N GLU A 74 0.13 0.43 30.58
CA GLU A 74 -1.00 1.24 31.05
C GLU A 74 -1.04 2.65 30.44
N LYS A 75 0.10 3.34 30.40
CA LYS A 75 0.18 4.68 29.82
C LYS A 75 -0.17 4.71 28.32
N ASN A 76 0.11 3.63 27.60
CA ASN A 76 -0.16 3.56 26.17
C ASN A 76 -1.63 3.37 25.85
N LYS A 77 -2.43 2.83 26.76
CA LYS A 77 -3.88 2.74 26.59
C LYS A 77 -4.51 4.12 26.43
N ASN A 78 -4.10 5.08 27.26
CA ASN A 78 -4.59 6.45 27.19
C ASN A 78 -4.13 7.13 25.88
N ILE A 79 -2.88 6.91 25.48
CA ILE A 79 -2.33 7.46 24.25
C ILE A 79 -3.09 6.89 23.05
N ALA A 80 -3.34 5.58 23.02
CA ALA A 80 -4.08 4.93 21.95
C ALA A 80 -5.51 5.47 21.82
N GLN A 81 -6.21 5.65 22.94
CA GLN A 81 -7.55 6.24 22.94
C GLN A 81 -7.55 7.69 22.44
N LYS A 82 -6.59 8.49 22.88
CA LYS A 82 -6.44 9.88 22.40
C LYS A 82 -6.13 9.92 20.91
N PHE A 83 -5.28 9.05 20.44
CA PHE A 83 -4.95 8.93 19.02
C PHE A 83 -6.19 8.59 18.20
N SER A 84 -6.96 7.58 18.62
CA SER A 84 -8.18 7.16 17.91
C SER A 84 -9.20 8.28 17.83
N LYS A 85 -9.45 9.00 18.95
CA LYS A 85 -10.35 10.15 18.97
C LYS A 85 -9.90 11.24 18.03
N LYS A 86 -8.62 11.57 18.07
CA LYS A 86 -8.05 12.63 17.22
C LYS A 86 -8.13 12.26 15.74
N LEU A 87 -7.85 11.02 15.41
CA LEU A 87 -7.95 10.52 14.05
C LEU A 87 -9.40 10.61 13.54
N GLU A 88 -10.39 10.24 14.35
CA GLU A 88 -11.80 10.38 14.01
C GLU A 88 -12.18 11.84 13.73
N GLU A 89 -11.73 12.76 14.59
CA GLU A 89 -11.98 14.20 14.39
C GLU A 89 -11.39 14.69 13.07
N LEU A 90 -10.14 14.32 12.79
CA LEU A 90 -9.46 14.69 11.54
C LEU A 90 -10.21 14.18 10.31
N LYS A 91 -10.73 12.97 10.38
CA LYS A 91 -11.53 12.39 9.28
C LYS A 91 -12.86 13.11 9.10
N ARG A 92 -13.55 13.41 10.19
CA ARG A 92 -14.86 14.09 10.15
C ARG A 92 -14.78 15.50 9.62
N ASN A 93 -13.74 16.27 10.00
CA ASN A 93 -13.61 17.68 9.61
C ASN A 93 -12.87 17.88 8.28
N GLY A 94 -12.48 16.81 7.60
CA GLY A 94 -11.80 16.88 6.31
C GLY A 94 -10.30 17.12 6.37
N ASN A 95 -9.71 17.36 7.53
CA ASN A 95 -8.27 17.61 7.67
C ASN A 95 -7.42 16.37 7.34
N TYR A 96 -7.91 15.18 7.67
CA TYR A 96 -7.25 13.93 7.30
C TYR A 96 -7.03 13.87 5.79
N ARG A 97 -8.07 14.15 5.01
CA ARG A 97 -7.98 14.13 3.55
C ARG A 97 -7.01 15.17 3.00
N LYS A 98 -6.96 16.35 3.62
CA LYS A 98 -5.99 17.40 3.25
C LYS A 98 -4.55 16.97 3.48
N ILE A 99 -4.29 16.30 4.61
CA ILE A 99 -2.96 15.78 4.93
C ILE A 99 -2.55 14.70 3.93
N VAL A 100 -3.42 13.73 3.67
CA VAL A 100 -3.14 12.63 2.74
C VAL A 100 -2.83 13.16 1.34
N LYS A 101 -3.56 14.15 0.86
CA LYS A 101 -3.33 14.76 -0.45
C LYS A 101 -1.93 15.33 -0.63
N LYS A 102 -1.28 15.77 0.43
CA LYS A 102 0.09 16.31 0.36
C LYS A 102 1.12 15.23 0.01
N PHE A 103 0.78 13.97 0.19
CA PHE A 103 1.66 12.82 -0.02
C PHE A 103 1.24 11.95 -1.21
N GLU A 104 0.23 12.37 -1.93
CA GLU A 104 -0.20 11.71 -3.18
C GLU A 104 0.54 12.23 -4.41
#